data_ebb50bf2ac5d6c4f3da2a90580f6ef9c
#
_entry.id   ebb50bf2ac5d6c4f3da2a90580f6ef9c
#
_cell.length_a   1.000
_cell.length_b   1.000
_cell.length_c   1.000
_cell.angle_alpha   90.00
_cell.angle_beta   90.00
_cell.angle_gamma   90.00
#
_symmetry.space_group_name_H-M   'P 1'
#
loop_
_entity.id
_entity.type
_entity.pdbx_description
1 polymer ?
#
loop_
_entity_poly.entity_id
_entity_poly.type
_entity_poly.pdbx_seq_one_letter_code
_entity_poly.pdbx_strand_id
1 'polypeptide(L)'
;MAAGVPQEKATQFLELYGNMLLEGIAIDEFSYKRGVRELEPQNNSTSVSALGFLHGLYGDTERAVAVFETVDLLSDVVAATNFCFMLRHTGCVNRLHEYAFKLADAHQTKALSVGAYSMAYRYGDRARLEHYFDMHIKLLSEDENRADAEIHKQELLSELDNIYAASGCSRSQFELLAKVIWTITEKHRLSSGTVELSSGIGNCYVVDVANKKPEYLANLNWELAEAICSQDALDDCEIVARFSPSRQLHVGVSYGNN
;
A
#
# COMPACT_ATOMS: atom_id res chain seq x y z
N MET A 1 -42.76 -6.62 3.07
CA MET A 1 -41.42 -6.01 3.23
C MET A 1 -40.69 -6.23 1.92
N ALA A 2 -40.40 -5.17 1.17
CA ALA A 2 -39.61 -5.29 -0.06
C ALA A 2 -38.21 -5.75 0.34
N ALA A 3 -37.78 -6.92 -0.12
CA ALA A 3 -36.40 -7.31 -0.03
C ALA A 3 -35.61 -6.25 -0.83
N GLY A 4 -34.81 -5.44 -0.15
CA GLY A 4 -33.93 -4.49 -0.82
C GLY A 4 -33.13 -5.23 -1.88
N VAL A 5 -32.89 -4.58 -3.03
CA VAL A 5 -32.15 -5.18 -4.13
C VAL A 5 -30.82 -5.66 -3.54
N PRO A 6 -30.42 -6.92 -3.71
CA PRO A 6 -29.20 -7.48 -3.11
C PRO A 6 -27.94 -6.65 -3.42
N GLN A 7 -27.90 -6.00 -4.58
CA GLN A 7 -26.81 -5.13 -5.01
C GLN A 7 -26.72 -3.83 -4.18
N GLU A 8 -27.86 -3.24 -3.78
CA GLU A 8 -27.88 -2.03 -2.94
C GLU A 8 -27.30 -2.32 -1.54
N LYS A 9 -27.61 -3.50 -0.98
CA LYS A 9 -27.10 -3.94 0.30
C LYS A 9 -25.59 -4.22 0.26
N ALA A 10 -25.09 -4.82 -0.82
CA ALA A 10 -23.66 -5.06 -1.01
C ALA A 10 -22.88 -3.74 -1.13
N THR A 11 -23.44 -2.72 -1.79
CA THR A 11 -22.86 -1.38 -1.87
C THR A 11 -22.76 -0.73 -0.50
N GLN A 12 -23.81 -0.81 0.32
CA GLN A 12 -23.79 -0.30 1.70
C GLN A 12 -22.72 -0.99 2.56
N PHE A 13 -22.54 -2.30 2.42
CA PHE A 13 -21.46 -3.01 3.11
C PHE A 13 -20.08 -2.63 2.60
N LEU A 14 -19.92 -2.45 1.30
CA LEU A 14 -18.66 -2.03 0.70
C LEU A 14 -18.23 -0.66 1.25
N GLU A 15 -19.15 0.30 1.28
CA GLU A 15 -18.90 1.63 1.83
C GLU A 15 -18.59 1.57 3.33
N LEU A 16 -19.38 0.84 4.10
CA LEU A 16 -19.17 0.68 5.54
C LEU A 16 -17.79 0.08 5.85
N TYR A 17 -17.46 -1.05 5.24
CA TYR A 17 -16.19 -1.73 5.50
C TYR A 17 -15.00 -0.98 4.92
N GLY A 18 -15.18 -0.29 3.79
CA GLY A 18 -14.17 0.59 3.24
C GLY A 18 -13.81 1.74 4.18
N ASN A 19 -14.81 2.40 4.76
CA ASN A 19 -14.60 3.44 5.76
C ASN A 19 -13.94 2.90 7.03
N MET A 20 -14.34 1.73 7.52
CA MET A 20 -13.69 1.09 8.67
C MET A 20 -12.21 0.76 8.40
N LEU A 21 -11.88 0.25 7.20
CA LEU A 21 -10.48 0.04 6.79
C LEU A 21 -9.68 1.34 6.75
N LEU A 22 -10.27 2.39 6.20
CA LEU A 22 -9.65 3.72 6.09
C LEU A 22 -9.33 4.31 7.48
N GLU A 23 -10.27 4.16 8.42
CA GLU A 23 -10.16 4.68 9.77
C GLU A 23 -9.41 3.74 10.73
N GLY A 24 -9.05 2.54 10.28
CA GLY A 24 -8.39 1.52 11.12
C GLY A 24 -9.28 0.96 12.22
N ILE A 25 -10.60 0.96 12.02
CA ILE A 25 -11.59 0.45 12.97
C ILE A 25 -11.69 -1.07 12.83
N ALA A 26 -11.46 -1.79 13.93
CA ALA A 26 -11.64 -3.24 13.97
C ALA A 26 -13.11 -3.65 13.98
N ILE A 27 -13.41 -4.80 13.37
CA ILE A 27 -14.76 -5.39 13.42
C ILE A 27 -14.86 -6.45 14.50
N ASP A 28 -15.97 -6.49 15.21
CA ASP A 28 -16.25 -7.54 16.20
C ASP A 28 -16.68 -8.86 15.54
N GLU A 29 -16.54 -9.97 16.26
CA GLU A 29 -16.81 -11.32 15.75
C GLU A 29 -18.26 -11.53 15.31
N PHE A 30 -19.23 -10.91 16.02
CA PHE A 30 -20.65 -11.06 15.69
C PHE A 30 -20.98 -10.35 14.37
N SER A 31 -20.52 -9.11 14.23
CA SER A 31 -20.66 -8.30 13.00
C SER A 31 -19.97 -8.96 11.82
N TYR A 32 -18.78 -9.53 12.05
CA TYR A 32 -18.06 -10.29 11.04
C TYR A 32 -18.85 -11.50 10.54
N LYS A 33 -19.30 -12.39 11.46
CA LYS A 33 -20.06 -13.60 11.10
C LYS A 33 -21.38 -13.26 10.39
N ARG A 34 -22.02 -12.17 10.81
CA ARG A 34 -23.24 -11.67 10.15
C ARG A 34 -22.95 -11.21 8.73
N GLY A 35 -21.92 -10.39 8.54
CA GLY A 35 -21.52 -9.88 7.23
C GLY A 35 -21.14 -11.01 6.24
N VAL A 36 -20.36 -11.98 6.69
CA VAL A 36 -20.03 -13.18 5.89
C VAL A 36 -21.29 -13.89 5.40
N ARG A 37 -22.23 -14.21 6.31
CA ARG A 37 -23.48 -14.90 5.97
C ARG A 37 -24.33 -14.14 4.95
N GLU A 38 -24.26 -12.81 4.96
CA GLU A 38 -25.05 -11.96 4.07
C GLU A 38 -24.37 -11.78 2.67
N LEU A 39 -23.04 -11.84 2.61
CA LEU A 39 -22.26 -11.58 1.40
C LEU A 39 -21.86 -12.84 0.62
N GLU A 40 -21.51 -13.95 1.30
CA GLU A 40 -21.07 -15.19 0.64
C GLU A 40 -22.04 -15.73 -0.43
N PRO A 41 -23.39 -15.62 -0.31
CA PRO A 41 -24.30 -16.11 -1.34
C PRO A 41 -24.31 -15.25 -2.62
N GLN A 42 -23.63 -14.10 -2.62
CA GLN A 42 -23.67 -13.13 -3.73
C GLN A 42 -22.37 -13.24 -4.54
N ASN A 43 -22.50 -13.33 -5.86
CA ASN A 43 -21.36 -13.57 -6.75
C ASN A 43 -21.20 -12.42 -7.77
N ASN A 44 -21.07 -11.18 -7.28
CA ASN A 44 -20.79 -10.00 -8.09
C ASN A 44 -19.61 -9.21 -7.49
N SER A 45 -18.95 -8.39 -8.28
CA SER A 45 -17.74 -7.65 -7.89
C SER A 45 -17.89 -6.81 -6.65
N THR A 46 -19.06 -6.19 -6.43
CA THR A 46 -19.35 -5.38 -5.24
C THR A 46 -19.39 -6.26 -3.98
N SER A 47 -20.06 -7.41 -4.05
CA SER A 47 -20.15 -8.35 -2.91
C SER A 47 -18.82 -9.01 -2.63
N VAL A 48 -18.07 -9.38 -3.65
CA VAL A 48 -16.69 -9.90 -3.54
C VAL A 48 -15.80 -8.86 -2.86
N SER A 49 -15.86 -7.61 -3.28
CA SER A 49 -15.09 -6.52 -2.68
C SER A 49 -15.48 -6.29 -1.21
N ALA A 50 -16.78 -6.24 -0.91
CA ALA A 50 -17.28 -6.07 0.45
C ALA A 50 -16.87 -7.25 1.37
N LEU A 51 -16.93 -8.49 0.86
CA LEU A 51 -16.51 -9.68 1.59
C LEU A 51 -14.99 -9.69 1.81
N GLY A 52 -14.21 -9.32 0.81
CA GLY A 52 -12.76 -9.16 0.93
C GLY A 52 -12.37 -8.10 1.97
N PHE A 53 -13.04 -6.94 1.99
CA PHE A 53 -12.84 -5.92 3.01
C PHE A 53 -13.18 -6.44 4.40
N LEU A 54 -14.28 -7.17 4.53
CA LEU A 54 -14.72 -7.76 5.79
C LEU A 54 -13.69 -8.74 6.36
N HIS A 55 -13.11 -9.62 5.52
CA HIS A 55 -12.03 -10.53 5.94
C HIS A 55 -10.77 -9.76 6.32
N GLY A 56 -10.40 -8.72 5.56
CA GLY A 56 -9.28 -7.84 5.88
C GLY A 56 -9.45 -7.14 7.23
N LEU A 57 -10.62 -6.59 7.52
CA LEU A 57 -10.96 -5.97 8.81
C LEU A 57 -10.86 -6.95 9.99
N TYR A 58 -11.31 -8.19 9.77
CA TYR A 58 -11.20 -9.24 10.79
C TYR A 58 -9.76 -9.74 10.99
N GLY A 59 -8.88 -9.38 10.04
CA GLY A 59 -7.47 -9.71 10.04
C GLY A 59 -7.14 -11.07 9.44
N ASP A 60 -8.06 -11.64 8.66
CA ASP A 60 -7.85 -12.83 7.85
C ASP A 60 -7.50 -12.40 6.41
N THR A 61 -6.29 -11.91 6.24
CA THR A 61 -5.83 -11.36 4.96
C THR A 61 -5.73 -12.41 3.86
N GLU A 62 -5.31 -13.63 4.21
CA GLU A 62 -5.22 -14.71 3.21
C GLU A 62 -6.61 -15.03 2.64
N ARG A 63 -7.64 -15.06 3.51
CA ARG A 63 -9.00 -15.27 3.06
C ARG A 63 -9.54 -14.08 2.27
N ALA A 64 -9.17 -12.84 2.65
CA ALA A 64 -9.50 -11.65 1.87
C ALA A 64 -8.93 -11.73 0.45
N VAL A 65 -7.66 -12.11 0.30
CA VAL A 65 -7.01 -12.29 -0.99
C VAL A 65 -7.72 -13.40 -1.80
N ALA A 66 -7.95 -14.56 -1.19
CA ALA A 66 -8.63 -15.68 -1.84
C ALA A 66 -10.02 -15.30 -2.38
N VAL A 67 -10.76 -14.46 -1.66
CA VAL A 67 -12.07 -13.94 -2.11
C VAL A 67 -11.90 -13.06 -3.35
N PHE A 68 -10.96 -12.12 -3.36
CA PHE A 68 -10.70 -11.28 -4.54
C PHE A 68 -10.21 -12.08 -5.75
N GLU A 69 -9.46 -13.15 -5.54
CA GLU A 69 -8.98 -14.04 -6.62
C GLU A 69 -10.10 -14.90 -7.26
N THR A 70 -11.32 -14.89 -6.71
CA THR A 70 -12.49 -15.54 -7.35
C THR A 70 -13.00 -14.78 -8.57
N VAL A 71 -12.60 -13.53 -8.76
CA VAL A 71 -12.93 -12.70 -9.92
C VAL A 71 -11.69 -12.43 -10.76
N ASP A 72 -11.88 -12.18 -12.04
CA ASP A 72 -10.76 -11.79 -12.92
C ASP A 72 -10.40 -10.32 -12.71
N LEU A 73 -9.42 -10.09 -11.84
CA LEU A 73 -8.92 -8.75 -11.52
C LEU A 73 -8.33 -8.01 -12.73
N LEU A 74 -7.93 -8.70 -13.80
CA LEU A 74 -7.42 -8.06 -15.01
C LEU A 74 -8.53 -7.54 -15.92
N SER A 75 -9.76 -8.00 -15.73
CA SER A 75 -10.92 -7.56 -16.50
C SER A 75 -11.87 -6.66 -15.70
N ASP A 76 -11.80 -6.69 -14.36
CA ASP A 76 -12.68 -5.95 -13.46
C ASP A 76 -11.93 -4.85 -12.72
N VAL A 77 -12.03 -3.63 -13.23
CA VAL A 77 -11.37 -2.44 -12.67
C VAL A 77 -11.84 -2.11 -11.26
N VAL A 78 -13.11 -2.37 -10.94
CA VAL A 78 -13.68 -2.07 -9.61
C VAL A 78 -13.12 -3.04 -8.58
N ALA A 79 -13.14 -4.33 -8.89
CA ALA A 79 -12.53 -5.35 -8.02
C ALA A 79 -11.03 -5.13 -7.87
N ALA A 80 -10.29 -4.81 -8.94
CA ALA A 80 -8.86 -4.51 -8.91
C ALA A 80 -8.53 -3.32 -8.01
N THR A 81 -9.30 -2.23 -8.13
CA THR A 81 -9.10 -1.03 -7.30
C THR A 81 -9.37 -1.32 -5.83
N ASN A 82 -10.48 -2.01 -5.54
CA ASN A 82 -10.83 -2.41 -4.17
C ASN A 82 -9.83 -3.40 -3.57
N PHE A 83 -9.31 -4.33 -4.37
CA PHE A 83 -8.27 -5.25 -3.95
C PHE A 83 -6.99 -4.52 -3.51
N CYS A 84 -6.50 -3.60 -4.35
CA CYS A 84 -5.34 -2.78 -4.00
C CYS A 84 -5.60 -1.91 -2.76
N PHE A 85 -6.80 -1.36 -2.63
CA PHE A 85 -7.22 -0.61 -1.44
C PHE A 85 -7.16 -1.47 -0.18
N MET A 86 -7.74 -2.67 -0.21
CA MET A 86 -7.72 -3.62 0.91
C MET A 86 -6.29 -3.98 1.32
N LEU A 87 -5.44 -4.39 0.37
CA LEU A 87 -4.05 -4.75 0.66
C LEU A 87 -3.28 -3.60 1.31
N ARG A 88 -3.49 -2.38 0.82
CA ARG A 88 -2.88 -1.18 1.37
C ARG A 88 -3.28 -0.93 2.82
N HIS A 89 -4.57 -0.99 3.13
CA HIS A 89 -5.10 -0.66 4.45
C HIS A 89 -4.97 -1.79 5.48
N THR A 90 -4.70 -3.01 5.03
CA THR A 90 -4.35 -4.14 5.91
C THR A 90 -2.83 -4.29 6.13
N GLY A 91 -2.02 -3.43 5.52
CA GLY A 91 -0.56 -3.46 5.65
C GLY A 91 0.15 -4.48 4.76
N CYS A 92 -0.58 -5.15 3.84
CA CYS A 92 -0.05 -6.20 2.95
C CYS A 92 0.69 -5.62 1.75
N VAL A 93 1.72 -4.82 2.02
CA VAL A 93 2.44 -4.05 1.00
C VAL A 93 3.27 -4.94 0.07
N ASN A 94 3.84 -6.05 0.57
CA ASN A 94 4.54 -7.01 -0.28
C ASN A 94 3.58 -7.63 -1.31
N ARG A 95 2.40 -8.03 -0.89
CA ARG A 95 1.36 -8.55 -1.80
C ARG A 95 0.88 -7.47 -2.77
N LEU A 96 0.68 -6.24 -2.29
CA LEU A 96 0.32 -5.11 -3.16
C LEU A 96 1.37 -4.88 -4.25
N HIS A 97 2.67 -4.98 -3.92
CA HIS A 97 3.76 -4.86 -4.89
C HIS A 97 3.68 -5.91 -6.01
N GLU A 98 3.28 -7.15 -5.70
CA GLU A 98 3.11 -8.23 -6.69
C GLU A 98 2.00 -7.93 -7.73
N TYR A 99 0.96 -7.21 -7.32
CA TYR A 99 -0.22 -6.94 -8.16
C TYR A 99 -0.23 -5.55 -8.80
N ALA A 100 0.35 -4.53 -8.15
CA ALA A 100 0.19 -3.13 -8.52
C ALA A 100 0.50 -2.84 -10.00
N PHE A 101 1.61 -3.37 -10.51
CA PHE A 101 2.05 -3.09 -11.87
C PHE A 101 1.14 -3.73 -12.92
N LYS A 102 0.85 -5.01 -12.78
CA LYS A 102 -0.02 -5.72 -13.72
C LYS A 102 -1.45 -5.19 -13.76
N LEU A 103 -1.96 -4.71 -12.61
CA LEU A 103 -3.29 -4.10 -12.55
C LEU A 103 -3.31 -2.68 -13.13
N ALA A 104 -2.23 -1.91 -12.93
CA ALA A 104 -2.08 -0.60 -13.55
C ALA A 104 -1.97 -0.71 -15.08
N ASP A 105 -1.22 -1.70 -15.59
CA ASP A 105 -1.10 -1.96 -17.03
C ASP A 105 -2.44 -2.37 -17.66
N ALA A 106 -3.19 -3.24 -16.97
CA ALA A 106 -4.47 -3.74 -17.47
C ALA A 106 -5.55 -2.64 -17.53
N HIS A 107 -5.62 -1.77 -16.53
CA HIS A 107 -6.75 -0.84 -16.38
C HIS A 107 -6.43 0.62 -16.66
N GLN A 108 -5.19 1.04 -16.54
CA GLN A 108 -4.72 2.40 -16.80
C GLN A 108 -5.58 3.50 -16.15
N THR A 109 -5.92 3.33 -14.87
CA THR A 109 -6.67 4.31 -14.09
C THR A 109 -5.76 5.16 -13.20
N LYS A 110 -6.24 6.36 -12.79
CA LYS A 110 -5.51 7.25 -11.87
C LYS A 110 -5.17 6.54 -10.56
N ALA A 111 -6.13 5.85 -9.95
CA ALA A 111 -5.94 5.16 -8.67
C ALA A 111 -4.88 4.05 -8.76
N LEU A 112 -4.93 3.22 -9.80
CA LEU A 112 -3.99 2.11 -9.97
C LEU A 112 -2.60 2.61 -10.40
N SER A 113 -2.51 3.68 -11.20
CA SER A 113 -1.21 4.29 -11.55
C SER A 113 -0.53 4.91 -10.33
N VAL A 114 -1.28 5.59 -9.44
CA VAL A 114 -0.76 6.07 -8.13
C VAL A 114 -0.24 4.90 -7.29
N GLY A 115 -1.00 3.80 -7.21
CA GLY A 115 -0.55 2.58 -6.53
C GLY A 115 0.76 2.05 -7.10
N ALA A 116 0.87 1.97 -8.44
CA ALA A 116 2.03 1.44 -9.12
C ALA A 116 3.28 2.30 -8.92
N TYR A 117 3.23 3.63 -9.16
CA TYR A 117 4.41 4.46 -8.94
C TYR A 117 4.82 4.52 -7.46
N SER A 118 3.84 4.50 -6.54
CA SER A 118 4.14 4.43 -5.11
C SER A 118 4.86 3.13 -4.73
N MET A 119 4.47 1.99 -5.32
CA MET A 119 5.18 0.73 -5.10
C MET A 119 6.57 0.76 -5.72
N ALA A 120 6.72 1.32 -6.92
CA ALA A 120 8.01 1.45 -7.57
C ALA A 120 9.00 2.28 -6.72
N TYR A 121 8.55 3.41 -6.14
CA TYR A 121 9.35 4.22 -5.24
C TYR A 121 9.74 3.44 -3.97
N ARG A 122 8.77 2.78 -3.32
CA ARG A 122 8.97 2.02 -2.08
C ARG A 122 9.97 0.87 -2.25
N TYR A 123 10.04 0.28 -3.43
CA TYR A 123 10.96 -0.84 -3.74
C TYR A 123 12.21 -0.40 -4.52
N GLY A 124 12.43 0.91 -4.68
CA GLY A 124 13.61 1.45 -5.35
C GLY A 124 13.66 1.19 -6.86
N ASP A 125 12.53 0.91 -7.51
CA ASP A 125 12.48 0.66 -8.95
C ASP A 125 12.31 1.96 -9.72
N ARG A 126 13.43 2.63 -9.98
CA ARG A 126 13.47 3.92 -10.68
C ARG A 126 12.78 3.89 -12.06
N ALA A 127 13.01 2.82 -12.83
CA ALA A 127 12.45 2.71 -14.17
C ALA A 127 10.92 2.58 -14.14
N ARG A 128 10.40 1.74 -13.22
CA ARG A 128 8.95 1.63 -13.00
C ARG A 128 8.37 2.89 -12.39
N LEU A 129 9.07 3.57 -11.47
CA LEU A 129 8.63 4.85 -10.93
C LEU A 129 8.39 5.85 -12.06
N GLU A 130 9.36 6.06 -12.94
CA GLU A 130 9.24 6.96 -14.08
C GLU A 130 8.08 6.57 -14.99
N HIS A 131 7.99 5.29 -15.37
CA HIS A 131 6.97 4.77 -16.27
C HIS A 131 5.54 4.96 -15.74
N TYR A 132 5.27 4.55 -14.50
CA TYR A 132 3.91 4.62 -13.93
C TYR A 132 3.55 6.03 -13.50
N PHE A 133 4.53 6.87 -13.16
CA PHE A 133 4.25 8.28 -12.93
C PHE A 133 3.90 9.00 -14.24
N ASP A 134 4.58 8.70 -15.34
CA ASP A 134 4.21 9.20 -16.68
C ASP A 134 2.81 8.74 -17.09
N MET A 135 2.46 7.49 -16.80
CA MET A 135 1.09 6.99 -17.00
C MET A 135 0.09 7.82 -16.19
N HIS A 136 0.37 8.08 -14.92
CA HIS A 136 -0.49 8.89 -14.06
C HIS A 136 -0.68 10.30 -14.60
N ILE A 137 0.41 11.00 -14.94
CA ILE A 137 0.38 12.37 -15.48
C ILE A 137 -0.46 12.45 -16.76
N LYS A 138 -0.37 11.45 -17.66
CA LYS A 138 -1.20 11.39 -18.88
C LYS A 138 -2.70 11.27 -18.60
N LEU A 139 -3.07 10.72 -17.45
CA LEU A 139 -4.47 10.55 -17.03
C LEU A 139 -5.03 11.80 -16.33
N LEU A 140 -4.17 12.73 -15.90
CA LEU A 140 -4.61 13.98 -15.29
C LEU A 140 -5.14 14.96 -16.36
N SER A 141 -6.25 15.62 -16.05
CA SER A 141 -6.73 16.78 -16.79
C SER A 141 -5.89 18.03 -16.46
N GLU A 142 -6.05 19.11 -17.22
CA GLU A 142 -5.26 20.34 -17.03
C GLU A 142 -5.55 21.01 -15.67
N ASP A 143 -6.75 20.86 -15.15
CA ASP A 143 -7.22 21.43 -13.88
C ASP A 143 -6.90 20.53 -12.66
N GLU A 144 -6.26 19.36 -12.85
CA GLU A 144 -5.88 18.45 -11.78
C GLU A 144 -4.40 18.60 -11.36
N ASN A 145 -3.87 19.82 -11.35
CA ASN A 145 -2.50 20.12 -10.91
C ASN A 145 -1.40 19.31 -11.62
N ARG A 146 -1.55 19.11 -12.92
CA ARG A 146 -0.60 18.32 -13.73
C ARG A 146 0.84 18.83 -13.61
N ALA A 147 1.04 20.16 -13.53
CA ALA A 147 2.37 20.74 -13.36
C ALA A 147 3.00 20.35 -12.01
N ASP A 148 2.22 20.31 -10.94
CA ASP A 148 2.71 19.90 -9.62
C ASP A 148 3.07 18.40 -9.63
N ALA A 149 2.31 17.58 -10.36
CA ALA A 149 2.63 16.17 -10.54
C ALA A 149 3.96 15.93 -11.28
N GLU A 150 4.27 16.76 -12.29
CA GLU A 150 5.58 16.73 -13.00
C GLU A 150 6.72 17.10 -12.04
N ILE A 151 6.56 18.12 -11.21
CA ILE A 151 7.54 18.53 -10.20
C ILE A 151 7.76 17.38 -9.21
N HIS A 152 6.67 16.83 -8.66
CA HIS A 152 6.74 15.73 -7.70
C HIS A 152 7.42 14.47 -8.27
N LYS A 153 7.16 14.15 -9.55
CA LYS A 153 7.87 13.09 -10.24
C LYS A 153 9.39 13.30 -10.22
N GLN A 154 9.85 14.52 -10.55
CA GLN A 154 11.28 14.83 -10.57
C GLN A 154 11.90 14.76 -9.17
N GLU A 155 11.17 15.18 -8.15
CA GLU A 155 11.60 15.07 -6.75
C GLU A 155 11.82 13.61 -6.34
N LEU A 156 10.84 12.72 -6.59
CA LEU A 156 10.96 11.30 -6.27
C LEU A 156 12.08 10.60 -7.03
N LEU A 157 12.26 10.92 -8.33
CA LEU A 157 13.36 10.37 -9.12
C LEU A 157 14.71 10.84 -8.56
N SER A 158 14.84 12.11 -8.22
CA SER A 158 16.05 12.66 -7.62
C SER A 158 16.37 12.04 -6.27
N GLU A 159 15.37 11.79 -5.41
CA GLU A 159 15.57 11.08 -4.14
C GLU A 159 16.11 9.67 -4.34
N LEU A 160 15.55 8.90 -5.29
CA LEU A 160 16.07 7.57 -5.62
C LEU A 160 17.48 7.63 -6.16
N ASP A 161 17.75 8.53 -7.09
CA ASP A 161 19.10 8.67 -7.69
C ASP A 161 20.13 9.06 -6.61
N ASN A 162 19.76 9.98 -5.71
CA ASN A 162 20.64 10.43 -4.63
C ASN A 162 20.91 9.33 -3.59
N ILE A 163 19.91 8.56 -3.19
CA ILE A 163 20.12 7.50 -2.19
C ILE A 163 20.96 6.35 -2.77
N TYR A 164 20.79 6.00 -4.05
CA TYR A 164 21.64 5.01 -4.71
C TYR A 164 23.09 5.50 -4.83
N ALA A 165 23.29 6.75 -5.24
CA ALA A 165 24.62 7.33 -5.37
C ALA A 165 25.34 7.44 -4.03
N ALA A 166 24.62 7.79 -2.97
CA ALA A 166 25.21 8.01 -1.63
C ALA A 166 25.44 6.71 -0.85
N SER A 167 24.58 5.71 -1.00
CA SER A 167 24.66 4.46 -0.22
C SER A 167 25.44 3.34 -0.89
N GLY A 168 25.70 3.44 -2.19
CA GLY A 168 26.28 2.34 -2.95
C GLY A 168 25.40 1.07 -3.02
N CYS A 169 24.18 1.15 -2.51
CA CYS A 169 23.24 0.03 -2.44
C CYS A 169 22.81 -0.39 -3.85
N SER A 170 22.87 -1.68 -4.15
CA SER A 170 22.37 -2.21 -5.41
C SER A 170 20.83 -2.24 -5.40
N ARG A 171 20.22 -2.31 -6.59
CA ARG A 171 18.77 -2.47 -6.73
C ARG A 171 18.22 -3.70 -5.97
N SER A 172 18.94 -4.83 -6.06
CA SER A 172 18.52 -6.06 -5.37
C SER A 172 18.60 -5.93 -3.84
N GLN A 173 19.58 -5.23 -3.32
CA GLN A 173 19.69 -4.93 -1.88
C GLN A 173 18.57 -3.99 -1.44
N PHE A 174 18.28 -2.94 -2.22
CA PHE A 174 17.17 -2.03 -1.90
C PHE A 174 15.82 -2.77 -1.88
N GLU A 175 15.56 -3.62 -2.89
CA GLU A 175 14.34 -4.43 -2.95
C GLU A 175 14.24 -5.40 -1.76
N LEU A 176 15.36 -6.03 -1.36
CA LEU A 176 15.41 -6.90 -0.18
C LEU A 176 15.13 -6.11 1.10
N LEU A 177 15.77 -4.94 1.27
CA LEU A 177 15.54 -4.05 2.40
C LEU A 177 14.06 -3.66 2.49
N ALA A 178 13.46 -3.25 1.37
CA ALA A 178 12.03 -2.93 1.31
C ALA A 178 11.18 -4.13 1.72
N LYS A 179 11.46 -5.33 1.21
CA LYS A 179 10.73 -6.56 1.61
C LYS A 179 10.79 -6.82 3.11
N VAL A 180 11.96 -6.64 3.73
CA VAL A 180 12.11 -6.80 5.20
C VAL A 180 11.24 -5.79 5.95
N ILE A 181 11.29 -4.50 5.57
CA ILE A 181 10.47 -3.44 6.18
C ILE A 181 8.97 -3.79 6.09
N TRP A 182 8.51 -4.15 4.89
CA TRP A 182 7.09 -4.41 4.65
C TRP A 182 6.61 -5.72 5.28
N THR A 183 7.47 -6.72 5.46
CA THR A 183 7.15 -7.93 6.22
C THR A 183 6.86 -7.61 7.69
N ILE A 184 7.64 -6.72 8.30
CA ILE A 184 7.38 -6.26 9.68
C ILE A 184 6.09 -5.45 9.75
N THR A 185 5.86 -4.56 8.78
CA THR A 185 4.64 -3.78 8.67
C THR A 185 3.40 -4.68 8.63
N GLU A 186 3.43 -5.73 7.81
CA GLU A 186 2.36 -6.72 7.70
C GLU A 186 2.16 -7.52 8.99
N LYS A 187 3.25 -8.04 9.58
CA LYS A 187 3.22 -8.79 10.84
C LYS A 187 2.53 -8.01 11.97
N HIS A 188 2.78 -6.71 12.05
CA HIS A 188 2.21 -5.82 13.05
C HIS A 188 0.92 -5.12 12.60
N ARG A 189 0.41 -5.42 11.40
CA ARG A 189 -0.79 -4.82 10.81
C ARG A 189 -0.76 -3.29 10.89
N LEU A 190 0.35 -2.71 10.47
CA LEU A 190 0.54 -1.26 10.52
C LEU A 190 -0.07 -0.62 9.28
N SER A 191 -0.93 0.37 9.49
CA SER A 191 -1.24 1.32 8.43
C SER A 191 -0.01 2.18 8.21
N SER A 192 0.67 1.98 7.09
CA SER A 192 1.83 2.79 6.71
C SER A 192 1.37 4.12 6.13
N GLY A 193 1.90 5.19 6.68
CA GLY A 193 1.74 6.53 6.15
C GLY A 193 2.72 6.81 5.01
N THR A 194 3.37 7.95 5.09
CA THR A 194 4.37 8.42 4.13
C THR A 194 5.66 7.58 4.22
N VAL A 195 6.29 7.39 3.08
CA VAL A 195 7.65 6.87 2.97
C VAL A 195 8.54 7.98 2.44
N GLU A 196 9.69 8.16 3.07
CA GLU A 196 10.71 9.11 2.65
C GLU A 196 12.04 8.40 2.48
N LEU A 197 12.71 8.72 1.39
CA LEU A 197 14.10 8.38 1.16
C LEU A 197 14.93 9.65 1.32
N SER A 198 15.96 9.64 2.14
CA SER A 198 16.82 10.81 2.33
C SER A 198 18.28 10.41 2.28
N SER A 199 19.09 11.27 1.63
CA SER A 199 20.54 11.22 1.59
C SER A 199 21.12 12.48 2.22
N GLY A 200 22.24 12.40 2.92
CA GLY A 200 22.89 13.56 3.57
C GLY A 200 23.63 13.18 4.84
N ILE A 201 23.10 13.50 6.03
CA ILE A 201 23.73 13.14 7.33
C ILE A 201 23.63 11.61 7.60
N GLY A 202 23.03 10.87 6.70
CA GLY A 202 22.87 9.42 6.68
C GLY A 202 21.87 9.05 5.62
N ASN A 203 22.09 7.92 4.97
CA ASN A 203 21.16 7.41 3.97
C ASN A 203 20.00 6.73 4.71
N CYS A 204 18.79 7.25 4.60
CA CYS A 204 17.66 6.76 5.38
C CYS A 204 16.50 6.32 4.47
N TYR A 205 15.91 5.18 4.84
CA TYR A 205 14.58 4.76 4.41
C TYR A 205 13.64 4.87 5.62
N VAL A 206 12.73 5.81 5.59
CA VAL A 206 11.87 6.11 6.74
C VAL A 206 10.41 5.83 6.40
N VAL A 207 9.74 5.03 7.24
CA VAL A 207 8.32 4.73 7.13
C VAL A 207 7.58 5.39 8.30
N ASP A 208 6.66 6.28 7.99
CA ASP A 208 5.83 6.91 9.00
C ASP A 208 4.70 5.96 9.43
N VAL A 209 4.53 5.84 10.73
CA VAL A 209 3.49 5.02 11.36
C VAL A 209 2.63 5.92 12.25
N ALA A 210 1.33 5.97 11.93
CA ALA A 210 0.39 6.81 12.66
C ALA A 210 0.01 6.22 14.03
N ASN A 211 -0.27 7.11 14.99
CA ASN A 211 -0.95 6.79 16.25
C ASN A 211 -0.29 5.68 17.10
N LYS A 212 1.04 5.53 17.04
CA LYS A 212 1.79 4.60 17.90
C LYS A 212 2.61 5.35 18.94
N LYS A 213 2.72 4.74 20.14
CA LYS A 213 3.53 5.28 21.22
C LYS A 213 5.04 5.13 20.91
N PRO A 214 5.89 6.02 21.44
CA PRO A 214 7.34 5.96 21.20
C PRO A 214 7.99 4.61 21.58
N GLU A 215 7.54 3.99 22.67
CA GLU A 215 8.05 2.70 23.13
C GLU A 215 7.73 1.58 22.12
N TYR A 216 6.54 1.64 21.51
CA TYR A 216 6.16 0.69 20.48
C TYR A 216 7.02 0.84 19.22
N LEU A 217 7.28 2.08 18.80
CA LEU A 217 8.14 2.36 17.64
C LEU A 217 9.60 1.95 17.90
N ALA A 218 10.10 2.14 19.14
CA ALA A 218 11.42 1.67 19.53
C ALA A 218 11.55 0.15 19.39
N ASN A 219 10.54 -0.61 19.84
CA ASN A 219 10.52 -2.07 19.70
C ASN A 219 10.45 -2.51 18.23
N LEU A 220 9.63 -1.82 17.40
CA LEU A 220 9.59 -2.07 15.95
C LEU A 220 10.93 -1.82 15.27
N ASN A 221 11.63 -0.74 15.65
CA ASN A 221 12.92 -0.41 15.08
C ASN A 221 14.00 -1.42 15.54
N TRP A 222 13.91 -1.94 16.75
CA TRP A 222 14.78 -3.03 17.21
C TRP A 222 14.55 -4.30 16.38
N GLU A 223 13.31 -4.72 16.22
CA GLU A 223 12.94 -5.88 15.39
C GLU A 223 13.39 -5.71 13.93
N LEU A 224 13.25 -4.49 13.38
CA LEU A 224 13.72 -4.17 12.04
C LEU A 224 15.22 -4.30 11.92
N ALA A 225 15.98 -3.77 12.89
CA ALA A 225 17.43 -3.89 12.91
C ALA A 225 17.88 -5.36 12.97
N GLU A 226 17.27 -6.17 13.84
CA GLU A 226 17.57 -7.62 13.92
C GLU A 226 17.27 -8.33 12.60
N ALA A 227 16.13 -8.01 11.97
CA ALA A 227 15.74 -8.61 10.69
C ALA A 227 16.69 -8.21 9.55
N ILE A 228 17.18 -6.97 9.52
CA ILE A 228 18.15 -6.51 8.53
C ILE A 228 19.50 -7.20 8.76
N CYS A 229 19.99 -7.23 10.00
CA CYS A 229 21.26 -7.88 10.36
C CYS A 229 21.26 -9.40 10.11
N SER A 230 20.09 -10.02 9.98
CA SER A 230 19.98 -11.43 9.61
C SER A 230 20.10 -11.69 8.10
N GLN A 231 20.26 -10.66 7.29
CA GLN A 231 20.34 -10.74 5.83
C GLN A 231 21.77 -10.42 5.35
N ASP A 232 22.62 -11.42 5.20
CA ASP A 232 24.01 -11.27 4.72
C ASP A 232 24.12 -10.41 3.45
N ALA A 233 23.10 -10.47 2.58
CA ALA A 233 23.06 -9.68 1.35
C ALA A 233 22.90 -8.16 1.60
N LEU A 234 22.62 -7.72 2.81
CA LEU A 234 22.49 -6.32 3.21
C LEU A 234 23.71 -5.79 3.99
N ASP A 235 24.74 -6.60 4.22
CA ASP A 235 25.91 -6.19 5.02
C ASP A 235 26.62 -4.93 4.48
N ASP A 236 26.68 -4.78 3.16
CA ASP A 236 27.28 -3.64 2.48
C ASP A 236 26.27 -2.54 2.09
N CYS A 237 25.02 -2.64 2.54
CA CYS A 237 23.98 -1.66 2.24
C CYS A 237 23.98 -0.52 3.25
N GLU A 238 24.50 0.64 2.87
CA GLU A 238 24.59 1.83 3.74
C GLU A 238 23.26 2.62 3.82
N ILE A 239 22.13 1.93 3.92
CA ILE A 239 20.82 2.55 4.13
C ILE A 239 20.29 2.17 5.50
N VAL A 240 20.02 3.16 6.34
CA VAL A 240 19.39 2.98 7.64
C VAL A 240 17.87 3.01 7.47
N ALA A 241 17.23 1.86 7.66
CA ALA A 241 15.77 1.78 7.64
C ALA A 241 15.20 1.99 9.05
N ARG A 242 14.08 2.72 9.15
CA ARG A 242 13.40 2.94 10.42
C ARG A 242 11.93 3.27 10.29
N PHE A 243 11.16 2.94 11.31
CA PHE A 243 9.83 3.46 11.56
C PHE A 243 9.90 4.77 12.35
N SER A 244 9.04 5.72 12.03
CA SER A 244 8.98 7.03 12.66
C SER A 244 7.53 7.41 12.98
N PRO A 245 7.24 8.25 13.97
CA PRO A 245 5.95 8.89 14.08
C PRO A 245 5.66 9.71 12.82
N SER A 246 4.38 9.90 12.51
CA SER A 246 3.98 10.73 11.35
C SER A 246 4.61 12.11 11.43
N ARG A 247 5.23 12.52 10.34
CA ARG A 247 5.94 13.80 10.18
C ARG A 247 5.29 14.61 9.06
N GLN A 248 5.51 15.94 9.07
CA GLN A 248 5.24 16.75 7.91
C GLN A 248 6.44 16.62 6.95
N LEU A 249 6.24 15.98 5.82
CA LEU A 249 7.26 15.78 4.81
C LEU A 249 6.96 16.66 3.60
N HIS A 250 8.02 17.13 2.92
CA HIS A 250 7.92 17.90 1.69
C HIS A 250 8.00 16.99 0.44
N VAL A 251 8.64 15.84 0.56
CA VAL A 251 8.89 14.87 -0.51
C VAL A 251 8.58 13.46 0.01
N GLY A 252 8.55 12.50 -0.90
CA GLY A 252 8.21 11.10 -0.60
C GLY A 252 6.82 10.73 -1.09
N VAL A 253 6.47 9.45 -0.95
CA VAL A 253 5.14 8.95 -1.32
C VAL A 253 4.27 8.69 -0.10
N SER A 254 3.04 9.12 -0.19
CA SER A 254 2.04 8.93 0.86
C SER A 254 0.80 8.28 0.26
N TYR A 255 0.11 7.51 1.07
CA TYR A 255 -1.25 7.10 0.77
C TYR A 255 -2.28 8.11 1.33
N GLY A 256 -1.84 9.32 1.68
CA GLY A 256 -2.71 10.36 2.18
C GLY A 256 -3.88 10.64 1.25
N ASN A 257 -5.02 10.97 1.85
CA ASN A 257 -6.19 11.40 1.12
C ASN A 257 -5.89 12.74 0.45
N ASN A 258 -5.95 12.79 -0.85
CA ASN A 258 -6.28 13.97 -1.62
C ASN A 258 -7.72 13.84 -2.10
#